data_ecd2e300398fb018ef24c748fcadbebf
#
_entry.id   ecd2e300398fb018ef24c748fcadbebf
#
_cell.length_a   1.000
_cell.length_b   1.000
_cell.length_c   1.000
_cell.angle_alpha   90.00
_cell.angle_beta   90.00
_cell.angle_gamma   90.00
#
_symmetry.space_group_name_H-M   'P 1'
#
loop_
_entity.id
_entity.type
_entity.pdbx_description
1 polymer ?
#
loop_
_entity_poly.entity_id
_entity_poly.type
_entity_poly.pdbx_seq_one_letter_code
_entity_poly.pdbx_strand_id
1 'polypeptide(L)'
;MAVTKHILDQYSDLRKEIEEVQEKIDKLNTEIPKIEKRIHEIENGEKVKDKVRGGDGGNQSFNIEGIPIKEYEQKKTALYSKKLLLIQRKTTLELLKLEIEQKQNDVEEYIASIDDSRMRRIVNMRFIDNLSWNQVADRIGGGNTEGSVKMAFQRFMKE
;
A
#
# COMPACT_ATOMS: atom_id res chain seq x y z
N MET A 1 -28.19 20.67 1.58
CA MET A 1 -26.93 20.22 2.20
C MET A 1 -25.89 20.01 1.11
N ALA A 2 -24.81 20.72 1.18
CA ALA A 2 -23.70 20.50 0.23
C ALA A 2 -22.86 19.27 0.66
N VAL A 3 -23.49 18.12 0.65
CA VAL A 3 -22.87 16.82 0.87
C VAL A 3 -22.41 16.28 -0.50
N THR A 4 -21.61 17.02 -1.22
CA THR A 4 -21.68 16.76 -2.64
C THR A 4 -20.33 16.30 -3.20
N LYS A 5 -19.51 17.20 -3.54
CA LYS A 5 -18.21 16.89 -4.15
C LYS A 5 -17.23 16.35 -3.10
N HIS A 6 -17.29 16.92 -1.93
CA HIS A 6 -16.35 16.58 -0.85
C HIS A 6 -16.41 15.10 -0.42
N ILE A 7 -17.61 14.49 -0.36
CA ILE A 7 -17.76 13.06 -0.03
C ILE A 7 -17.16 12.18 -1.12
N LEU A 8 -17.43 12.49 -2.39
CA LEU A 8 -16.88 11.72 -3.51
C LEU A 8 -15.35 11.82 -3.57
N ASP A 9 -14.81 13.02 -3.37
CA ASP A 9 -13.36 13.23 -3.33
C ASP A 9 -12.73 12.47 -2.15
N GLN A 10 -13.28 12.59 -0.93
CA GLN A 10 -12.81 11.87 0.24
C GLN A 10 -12.87 10.35 0.07
N TYR A 11 -13.94 9.82 -0.48
CA TYR A 11 -14.07 8.39 -0.76
C TYR A 11 -13.02 7.91 -1.77
N SER A 12 -12.77 8.68 -2.82
CA SER A 12 -11.74 8.38 -3.80
C SER A 12 -10.33 8.43 -3.20
N ASP A 13 -10.05 9.39 -2.33
CA ASP A 13 -8.75 9.52 -1.68
C ASP A 13 -8.50 8.42 -0.64
N LEU A 14 -9.50 8.04 0.16
CA LEU A 14 -9.42 6.89 1.05
C LEU A 14 -9.12 5.59 0.30
N ARG A 15 -9.71 5.41 -0.86
CA ARG A 15 -9.46 4.24 -1.70
C ARG A 15 -8.00 4.16 -2.14
N LYS A 16 -7.42 5.28 -2.56
CA LYS A 16 -5.99 5.38 -2.92
C LYS A 16 -5.09 5.13 -1.71
N GLU A 17 -5.45 5.71 -0.57
CA GLU A 17 -4.68 5.50 0.67
C GLU A 17 -4.66 4.02 1.09
N ILE A 18 -5.78 3.31 0.95
CA ILE A 18 -5.85 1.86 1.17
C ILE A 18 -4.91 1.10 0.21
N GLU A 19 -4.92 1.45 -1.09
CA GLU A 19 -4.03 0.85 -2.08
C GLU A 19 -2.55 1.08 -1.73
N GLU A 20 -2.18 2.32 -1.35
CA GLU A 20 -0.82 2.67 -0.94
C GLU A 20 -0.36 1.92 0.32
N VAL A 21 -1.24 1.77 1.32
CA VAL A 21 -0.93 1.01 2.54
C VAL A 21 -0.79 -0.47 2.21
N GLN A 22 -1.64 -1.02 1.35
CA GLN A 22 -1.54 -2.41 0.90
C GLN A 22 -0.21 -2.68 0.17
N GLU A 23 0.20 -1.80 -0.75
CA GLU A 23 1.51 -1.93 -1.42
C GLU A 23 2.69 -1.94 -0.44
N LYS A 24 2.62 -1.10 0.60
CA LYS A 24 3.65 -1.05 1.65
C LYS A 24 3.68 -2.33 2.49
N ILE A 25 2.51 -2.94 2.74
CA ILE A 25 2.39 -4.24 3.41
C ILE A 25 2.99 -5.33 2.52
N ASP A 26 2.70 -5.35 1.24
CA ASP A 26 3.19 -6.35 0.29
C ASP A 26 4.72 -6.29 0.16
N LYS A 27 5.31 -5.10 0.15
CA LYS A 27 6.77 -4.93 0.21
C LYS A 27 7.37 -5.55 1.47
N LEU A 28 6.80 -5.30 2.64
CA LEU A 28 7.26 -5.89 3.89
C LEU A 28 7.12 -7.42 3.90
N ASN A 29 6.02 -7.94 3.36
CA ASN A 29 5.80 -9.38 3.22
C ASN A 29 6.82 -10.06 2.28
N THR A 30 7.44 -9.34 1.36
CA THR A 30 8.52 -9.86 0.49
C THR A 30 9.90 -9.68 1.11
N GLU A 31 10.12 -8.63 1.90
CA GLU A 31 11.42 -8.32 2.52
C GLU A 31 11.70 -9.16 3.77
N ILE A 32 10.69 -9.34 4.63
CA ILE A 32 10.82 -10.08 5.89
C ILE A 32 11.34 -11.51 5.67
N PRO A 33 10.80 -12.33 4.76
CA PRO A 33 11.31 -13.68 4.51
C PRO A 33 12.77 -13.71 4.03
N LYS A 34 13.21 -12.70 3.29
CA LYS A 34 14.61 -12.59 2.84
C LYS A 34 15.56 -12.38 4.01
N ILE A 35 15.16 -11.55 4.98
CA ILE A 35 15.94 -11.30 6.18
C ILE A 35 15.94 -12.56 7.07
N GLU A 36 14.79 -13.21 7.24
CA GLU A 36 14.68 -14.46 8.00
C GLU A 36 15.56 -15.56 7.42
N LYS A 37 15.55 -15.71 6.08
CA LYS A 37 16.42 -16.66 5.38
C LYS A 37 17.89 -16.36 5.66
N ARG A 38 18.29 -15.09 5.58
CA ARG A 38 19.70 -14.70 5.85
C ARG A 38 20.11 -14.97 7.29
N ILE A 39 19.25 -14.70 8.26
CA ILE A 39 19.49 -15.03 9.68
C ILE A 39 19.66 -16.54 9.85
N HIS A 40 18.80 -17.33 9.23
CA HIS A 40 18.87 -18.79 9.29
C HIS A 40 20.17 -19.34 8.68
N GLU A 41 20.63 -18.78 7.55
CA GLU A 41 21.93 -19.12 6.95
C GLU A 41 23.09 -18.83 7.90
N ILE A 42 23.08 -17.69 8.59
CA ILE A 42 24.09 -17.33 9.59
C ILE A 42 24.05 -18.30 10.79
N GLU A 43 22.85 -18.59 11.30
CA GLU A 43 22.67 -19.50 12.45
C GLU A 43 23.11 -20.94 12.15
N ASN A 44 22.95 -21.39 10.90
CA ASN A 44 23.20 -22.79 10.50
C ASN A 44 24.57 -23.05 9.86
N GLY A 45 25.52 -22.12 9.93
CA GLY A 45 26.88 -22.49 9.59
C GLY A 45 27.64 -21.58 8.66
N GLU A 46 27.21 -20.36 8.38
CA GLU A 46 28.07 -19.41 7.69
C GLU A 46 29.17 -18.92 8.64
N LYS A 47 30.37 -19.43 8.43
CA LYS A 47 31.55 -19.01 9.22
C LYS A 47 32.34 -17.99 8.43
N VAL A 48 32.57 -16.83 9.05
CA VAL A 48 33.51 -15.83 8.53
C VAL A 48 34.92 -16.24 8.90
N LYS A 49 35.81 -16.31 7.91
CA LYS A 49 37.25 -16.55 8.11
C LYS A 49 37.97 -15.22 8.15
N ASP A 50 38.62 -14.92 9.24
CA ASP A 50 39.47 -13.76 9.37
C ASP A 50 40.90 -14.19 9.72
N LYS A 51 41.89 -13.40 9.24
CA LYS A 51 43.30 -13.62 9.56
C LYS A 51 43.72 -12.57 10.57
N VAL A 52 43.99 -13.02 11.79
CA VAL A 52 44.50 -12.13 12.83
C VAL A 52 46.01 -12.36 12.98
N ARG A 53 46.76 -11.27 12.92
CA ARG A 53 48.18 -11.26 13.31
C ARG A 53 48.25 -11.01 14.79
N GLY A 54 48.78 -11.97 15.54
CA GLY A 54 48.94 -11.85 16.96
C GLY A 54 50.15 -12.63 17.40
N GLY A 55 50.80 -12.17 18.47
CA GLY A 55 51.86 -12.87 19.12
C GLY A 55 53.11 -12.03 19.36
N ASP A 56 53.68 -12.25 20.47
CA ASP A 56 54.93 -11.68 20.97
C ASP A 56 56.09 -11.96 19.98
N GLY A 57 56.33 -11.05 19.06
CA GLY A 57 57.47 -11.06 18.13
C GLY A 57 57.49 -12.06 16.98
N GLY A 58 56.39 -12.74 16.70
CA GLY A 58 56.27 -13.71 15.60
C GLY A 58 55.31 -13.29 14.52
N ASN A 59 55.74 -13.46 13.26
CA ASN A 59 54.94 -13.15 12.07
C ASN A 59 53.90 -14.26 11.76
N GLN A 60 53.28 -14.84 12.79
CA GLN A 60 52.32 -15.92 12.65
C GLN A 60 50.90 -15.35 12.46
N SER A 61 50.25 -15.75 11.37
CA SER A 61 48.83 -15.45 11.12
C SER A 61 47.97 -16.64 11.55
N PHE A 62 46.94 -16.35 12.36
CA PHE A 62 45.97 -17.36 12.77
C PHE A 62 44.67 -17.15 11.99
N ASN A 63 44.10 -18.23 11.48
CA ASN A 63 42.77 -18.21 10.88
C ASN A 63 41.73 -18.37 12.02
N ILE A 64 40.89 -17.37 12.21
CA ILE A 64 39.78 -17.42 13.15
C ILE A 64 38.50 -17.63 12.34
N GLU A 65 37.76 -18.66 12.70
CA GLU A 65 36.41 -18.89 12.13
C GLU A 65 35.39 -18.51 13.19
N GLY A 66 34.42 -17.68 12.82
CA GLY A 66 33.36 -17.23 13.70
C GLY A 66 32.07 -16.87 12.95
N ILE A 67 31.01 -16.72 13.72
CA ILE A 67 29.74 -16.20 13.18
C ILE A 67 29.90 -14.69 12.91
N PRO A 68 29.35 -14.13 11.81
CA PRO A 68 29.37 -12.68 11.57
C PRO A 68 28.40 -11.96 12.53
N ILE A 69 28.81 -11.81 13.78
CA ILE A 69 27.98 -11.28 14.88
C ILE A 69 27.36 -9.94 14.53
N LYS A 70 28.16 -9.03 13.97
CA LYS A 70 27.68 -7.69 13.60
C LYS A 70 26.56 -7.74 12.56
N GLU A 71 26.72 -8.55 11.51
CA GLU A 71 25.69 -8.73 10.50
C GLU A 71 24.46 -9.39 11.11
N TYR A 72 24.64 -10.41 11.94
CA TYR A 72 23.56 -11.12 12.62
C TYR A 72 22.72 -10.18 13.49
N GLU A 73 23.35 -9.36 14.33
CA GLU A 73 22.66 -8.37 15.17
C GLU A 73 21.92 -7.32 14.34
N GLN A 74 22.54 -6.82 13.27
CA GLN A 74 21.90 -5.87 12.35
C GLN A 74 20.65 -6.47 11.69
N LYS A 75 20.73 -7.73 11.23
CA LYS A 75 19.60 -8.45 10.61
C LYS A 75 18.49 -8.73 11.62
N LYS A 76 18.83 -9.12 12.85
CA LYS A 76 17.82 -9.30 13.93
C LYS A 76 17.09 -8.00 14.25
N THR A 77 17.80 -6.89 14.39
CA THR A 77 17.22 -5.57 14.66
C THR A 77 16.33 -5.13 13.49
N ALA A 78 16.80 -5.30 12.26
CA ALA A 78 16.02 -4.97 11.07
C ALA A 78 14.74 -5.83 10.96
N LEU A 79 14.83 -7.12 11.26
CA LEU A 79 13.69 -8.04 11.28
C LEU A 79 12.63 -7.59 12.29
N TYR A 80 13.05 -7.30 13.52
CA TYR A 80 12.15 -6.83 14.58
C TYR A 80 11.43 -5.55 14.17
N SER A 81 12.18 -4.55 13.68
CA SER A 81 11.63 -3.27 13.24
C SER A 81 10.63 -3.43 12.08
N LYS A 82 10.95 -4.29 11.11
CA LYS A 82 10.04 -4.55 9.97
C LYS A 82 8.79 -5.31 10.38
N LYS A 83 8.88 -6.27 11.29
CA LYS A 83 7.71 -6.98 11.83
C LYS A 83 6.79 -6.02 12.60
N LEU A 84 7.36 -5.14 13.42
CA LEU A 84 6.58 -4.12 14.13
C LEU A 84 5.88 -3.17 13.15
N LEU A 85 6.60 -2.70 12.14
CA LEU A 85 6.04 -1.84 11.10
C LEU A 85 4.93 -2.55 10.32
N LEU A 86 5.06 -3.85 10.03
CA LEU A 86 4.02 -4.64 9.37
C LEU A 86 2.74 -4.70 10.22
N ILE A 87 2.86 -4.92 11.52
CA ILE A 87 1.71 -4.92 12.44
C ILE A 87 1.02 -3.56 12.42
N GLN A 88 1.78 -2.47 12.54
CA GLN A 88 1.23 -1.11 12.51
C GLN A 88 0.49 -0.82 11.21
N ARG A 89 1.04 -1.20 10.05
CA ARG A 89 0.41 -1.00 8.74
C ARG A 89 -0.85 -1.83 8.57
N LYS A 90 -0.86 -3.07 9.04
CA LYS A 90 -2.07 -3.91 9.03
C LYS A 90 -3.18 -3.29 9.88
N THR A 91 -2.85 -2.77 11.07
CA THR A 91 -3.83 -2.06 11.92
C THR A 91 -4.37 -0.82 11.22
N THR A 92 -3.50 -0.01 10.61
CA THR A 92 -3.92 1.16 9.82
C THR A 92 -4.84 0.76 8.67
N LEU A 93 -4.51 -0.32 7.95
CA LEU A 93 -5.34 -0.82 6.85
C LEU A 93 -6.75 -1.21 7.32
N GLU A 94 -6.87 -1.90 8.45
CA GLU A 94 -8.19 -2.28 8.99
C GLU A 94 -9.02 -1.07 9.40
N LEU A 95 -8.39 -0.05 9.99
CA LEU A 95 -9.09 1.21 10.33
C LEU A 95 -9.57 1.94 9.07
N LEU A 96 -8.74 2.03 8.03
CA LEU A 96 -9.12 2.65 6.76
C LEU A 96 -10.25 1.87 6.05
N LYS A 97 -10.27 0.55 6.14
CA LYS A 97 -11.35 -0.26 5.60
C LYS A 97 -12.68 0.01 6.31
N LEU A 98 -12.68 0.13 7.62
CA LEU A 98 -13.87 0.51 8.38
C LEU A 98 -14.37 1.92 8.00
N GLU A 99 -13.43 2.85 7.85
CA GLU A 99 -13.77 4.22 7.44
C GLU A 99 -14.37 4.27 6.04
N ILE A 100 -13.79 3.53 5.08
CA ILE A 100 -14.31 3.52 3.70
C ILE A 100 -15.69 2.85 3.61
N GLU A 101 -15.98 1.83 4.41
CA GLU A 101 -17.31 1.22 4.46
C GLU A 101 -18.38 2.23 4.92
N GLN A 102 -18.07 3.05 5.93
CA GLN A 102 -18.97 4.12 6.38
C GLN A 102 -19.17 5.17 5.27
N LYS A 103 -18.07 5.61 4.64
CA LYS A 103 -18.14 6.58 3.54
C LYS A 103 -18.84 6.04 2.30
N GLN A 104 -18.77 4.74 2.05
CA GLN A 104 -19.48 4.13 0.95
C GLN A 104 -21.01 4.28 1.12
N ASN A 105 -21.53 4.07 2.30
CA ASN A 105 -22.95 4.27 2.57
C ASN A 105 -23.39 5.72 2.28
N ASP A 106 -22.60 6.70 2.74
CA ASP A 106 -22.86 8.12 2.48
C ASP A 106 -22.86 8.42 0.97
N VAL A 107 -21.93 7.84 0.22
CA VAL A 107 -21.82 7.98 -1.23
C VAL A 107 -23.01 7.34 -1.94
N GLU A 108 -23.42 6.14 -1.53
CA GLU A 108 -24.58 5.44 -2.11
C GLU A 108 -25.89 6.20 -1.87
N GLU A 109 -26.08 6.75 -0.66
CA GLU A 109 -27.22 7.63 -0.36
C GLU A 109 -27.23 8.89 -1.23
N TYR A 110 -26.06 9.51 -1.40
CA TYR A 110 -25.92 10.65 -2.27
C TYR A 110 -26.24 10.30 -3.73
N ILE A 111 -25.71 9.20 -4.26
CA ILE A 111 -26.01 8.72 -5.63
C ILE A 111 -27.50 8.48 -5.80
N ALA A 112 -28.16 7.87 -4.81
CA ALA A 112 -29.60 7.63 -4.85
C ALA A 112 -30.42 8.93 -4.90
N SER A 113 -29.90 10.01 -4.34
CA SER A 113 -30.53 11.34 -4.35
C SER A 113 -30.43 12.08 -5.69
N ILE A 114 -29.61 11.63 -6.62
CA ILE A 114 -29.44 12.26 -7.94
C ILE A 114 -30.65 11.98 -8.82
N ASP A 115 -31.39 13.00 -9.22
CA ASP A 115 -32.60 12.87 -10.04
C ASP A 115 -32.27 12.41 -11.47
N ASP A 116 -31.20 12.95 -12.07
CA ASP A 116 -30.76 12.55 -13.41
C ASP A 116 -30.20 11.14 -13.43
N SER A 117 -30.97 10.23 -14.03
CA SER A 117 -30.59 8.80 -14.16
C SER A 117 -29.25 8.59 -14.89
N ARG A 118 -28.92 9.41 -15.87
CA ARG A 118 -27.65 9.33 -16.59
C ARG A 118 -26.50 9.73 -15.67
N MET A 119 -26.64 10.83 -14.96
CA MET A 119 -25.62 11.31 -14.02
C MET A 119 -25.45 10.34 -12.85
N ARG A 120 -26.53 9.80 -12.31
CA ARG A 120 -26.49 8.75 -11.29
C ARG A 120 -25.66 7.55 -11.73
N ARG A 121 -25.83 7.07 -12.97
CA ARG A 121 -25.04 5.98 -13.54
C ARG A 121 -23.56 6.36 -13.70
N ILE A 122 -23.26 7.57 -14.16
CA ILE A 122 -21.89 8.07 -14.32
C ILE A 122 -21.17 8.10 -12.97
N VAL A 123 -21.81 8.68 -11.95
CA VAL A 123 -21.24 8.78 -10.60
C VAL A 123 -21.04 7.38 -9.99
N ASN A 124 -22.01 6.49 -10.12
CA ASN A 124 -21.89 5.12 -9.63
C ASN A 124 -20.71 4.39 -10.27
N MET A 125 -20.62 4.38 -11.59
CA MET A 125 -19.54 3.73 -12.32
C MET A 125 -18.17 4.32 -11.97
N ARG A 126 -18.07 5.62 -11.80
CA ARG A 126 -16.81 6.29 -11.49
C ARG A 126 -16.33 6.04 -10.05
N PHE A 127 -17.24 6.16 -9.07
CA PHE A 127 -16.88 6.21 -7.65
C PHE A 127 -17.11 4.87 -6.94
N ILE A 128 -18.16 4.15 -7.22
CA ILE A 128 -18.40 2.81 -6.63
C ILE A 128 -17.66 1.73 -7.41
N ASP A 129 -17.86 1.66 -8.72
CA ASP A 129 -17.23 0.63 -9.57
C ASP A 129 -15.76 0.94 -9.89
N ASN A 130 -15.26 2.11 -9.51
CA ASN A 130 -13.88 2.58 -9.72
C ASN A 130 -13.40 2.54 -11.17
N LEU A 131 -14.29 2.79 -12.12
CA LEU A 131 -13.94 2.81 -13.53
C LEU A 131 -13.22 4.11 -13.92
N SER A 132 -12.29 4.02 -14.88
CA SER A 132 -11.70 5.21 -15.50
C SER A 132 -12.75 5.97 -16.29
N TRP A 133 -12.54 7.26 -16.53
CA TRP A 133 -13.47 8.07 -17.33
C TRP A 133 -13.69 7.52 -18.74
N ASN A 134 -12.65 6.91 -19.34
CA ASN A 134 -12.76 6.23 -20.63
C ASN A 134 -13.71 5.02 -20.55
N GLN A 135 -13.54 4.17 -19.54
CA GLN A 135 -14.42 3.02 -19.31
C GLN A 135 -15.87 3.45 -19.02
N VAL A 136 -16.07 4.54 -18.29
CA VAL A 136 -17.39 5.11 -18.05
C VAL A 136 -18.01 5.58 -19.37
N ALA A 137 -17.26 6.28 -20.23
CA ALA A 137 -17.71 6.72 -21.53
C ALA A 137 -18.14 5.53 -22.42
N ASP A 138 -17.34 4.48 -22.45
CA ASP A 138 -17.63 3.25 -23.22
C ASP A 138 -18.93 2.58 -22.73
N ARG A 139 -19.15 2.50 -21.41
CA ARG A 139 -20.35 1.88 -20.84
C ARG A 139 -21.62 2.73 -20.97
N ILE A 140 -21.48 4.05 -20.97
CA ILE A 140 -22.60 4.96 -21.26
C ILE A 140 -23.00 4.82 -22.73
N GLY A 141 -22.05 4.60 -23.63
CA GLY A 141 -22.28 4.42 -25.07
C GLY A 141 -22.72 5.71 -25.77
N GLY A 142 -23.31 5.55 -26.96
CA GLY A 142 -23.90 6.69 -27.69
C GLY A 142 -22.89 7.70 -28.23
N GLY A 143 -21.63 7.26 -28.51
CA GLY A 143 -20.59 8.15 -29.04
C GLY A 143 -19.98 9.09 -27.99
N ASN A 144 -20.21 8.83 -26.69
CA ASN A 144 -19.61 9.60 -25.63
C ASN A 144 -18.09 9.34 -25.57
N THR A 145 -17.33 10.40 -25.34
CA THR A 145 -15.90 10.38 -25.13
C THR A 145 -15.59 10.61 -23.65
N GLU A 146 -14.39 10.22 -23.22
CA GLU A 146 -13.89 10.53 -21.88
C GLU A 146 -14.11 12.02 -21.51
N GLY A 147 -13.72 12.92 -22.42
CA GLY A 147 -13.87 14.37 -22.23
C GLY A 147 -15.31 14.81 -22.05
N SER A 148 -16.24 14.27 -22.85
CA SER A 148 -17.65 14.64 -22.79
C SER A 148 -18.32 14.23 -21.47
N VAL A 149 -18.02 13.02 -21.00
CA VAL A 149 -18.55 12.50 -19.74
C VAL A 149 -17.95 13.24 -18.53
N LYS A 150 -16.66 13.48 -18.55
CA LYS A 150 -15.96 14.24 -17.51
C LYS A 150 -16.47 15.66 -17.39
N MET A 151 -16.68 16.34 -18.52
CA MET A 151 -17.25 17.69 -18.53
C MET A 151 -18.72 17.72 -18.05
N ALA A 152 -19.53 16.73 -18.42
CA ALA A 152 -20.89 16.62 -17.92
C ALA A 152 -20.92 16.47 -16.39
N PHE A 153 -20.07 15.61 -15.84
CA PHE A 153 -19.89 15.46 -14.41
C PHE A 153 -19.41 16.76 -13.74
N GLN A 154 -18.42 17.44 -14.32
CA GLN A 154 -17.92 18.70 -13.75
C GLN A 154 -18.98 19.82 -13.73
N ARG A 155 -19.85 19.88 -14.72
CA ARG A 155 -20.99 20.86 -14.74
C ARG A 155 -22.00 20.51 -13.64
N PHE A 156 -22.40 19.26 -13.56
CA PHE A 156 -23.30 18.77 -12.53
C PHE A 156 -22.80 19.10 -11.11
N MET A 157 -21.49 18.98 -10.88
CA MET A 157 -20.88 19.27 -9.58
C MET A 157 -20.75 20.77 -9.26
N LYS A 158 -21.05 21.65 -10.21
CA LYS A 158 -21.04 23.13 -10.02
C LYS A 158 -22.42 23.71 -9.74
N GLU A 159 -23.47 22.96 -10.07
CA GLU A 159 -24.85 23.30 -9.76
C GLU A 159 -25.16 22.99 -8.27
#